data_1a575ada98681a74c200402e845af253
#
_entry.id   1a575ada98681a74c200402e845af253
#
_cell.length_a   1.000
_cell.length_b   1.000
_cell.length_c   1.000
_cell.angle_alpha   90.00
_cell.angle_beta   90.00
_cell.angle_gamma   90.00
#
_symmetry.space_group_name_H-M   'P 1'
#
loop_
_entity.id
_entity.type
_entity.pdbx_description
1 polymer ?
#
loop_
_entity_poly.entity_id
_entity_poly.type
_entity_poly.pdbx_seq_one_letter_code
_entity_poly.pdbx_strand_id
1 'polypeptide(L)'
;SKKSKTYEILKQGGVPNAEQVIKQMPTYWGPQAFTAGPMYMGAISVFLFVLGLVVLQGTTKWWIAGISLLALLLGWGKHFMWLSSLFFDYVPLYNKFRVPSMILTIPLLGFYSLHQIFSDKIEKKRVIKGLKLALGITGGFCLLFALLPSLAGSFTSPADSQFPDWLQQALPEDRQSMLRSDAFRSLLFILAGA
;
A
#
# COMPACT_ATOMS: atom_id res chain seq x y z
N SER A 1 -14.96 -3.71 -12.37
CA SER A 1 -15.52 -2.45 -12.89
C SER A 1 -16.21 -2.69 -14.24
N LYS A 2 -17.30 -1.95 -14.55
CA LYS A 2 -17.95 -1.99 -15.88
C LYS A 2 -17.05 -1.50 -17.03
N LYS A 3 -15.89 -0.95 -16.71
CA LYS A 3 -14.85 -0.50 -17.65
C LYS A 3 -13.66 -1.47 -17.72
N SER A 4 -13.77 -2.65 -17.12
CA SER A 4 -12.68 -3.64 -17.16
C SER A 4 -12.73 -4.45 -18.45
N LYS A 5 -11.57 -4.83 -18.96
CA LYS A 5 -11.44 -5.67 -20.17
C LYS A 5 -12.13 -7.02 -19.97
N THR A 6 -12.00 -7.60 -18.78
CA THR A 6 -12.71 -8.84 -18.42
C THR A 6 -14.22 -8.68 -18.52
N TYR A 7 -14.79 -7.53 -18.11
CA TYR A 7 -16.23 -7.31 -18.22
C TYR A 7 -16.69 -7.21 -19.67
N GLU A 8 -15.93 -6.54 -20.54
CA GLU A 8 -16.23 -6.43 -21.96
C GLU A 8 -16.24 -7.79 -22.64
N ILE A 9 -15.24 -8.64 -22.35
CA ILE A 9 -15.15 -10.00 -22.89
C ILE A 9 -16.32 -10.86 -22.40
N LEU A 10 -16.66 -10.82 -21.11
CA LEU A 10 -17.82 -11.54 -20.57
C LEU A 10 -19.14 -11.13 -21.23
N LYS A 11 -19.31 -9.83 -21.49
CA LYS A 11 -20.50 -9.29 -22.15
C LYS A 11 -20.59 -9.73 -23.63
N GLN A 12 -19.46 -9.69 -24.34
CA GLN A 12 -19.39 -10.14 -25.75
C GLN A 12 -19.62 -11.65 -25.87
N GLY A 13 -19.15 -12.43 -24.90
CA GLY A 13 -19.38 -13.87 -24.84
C GLY A 13 -20.78 -14.27 -24.40
N GLY A 14 -21.67 -13.31 -24.15
CA GLY A 14 -23.09 -13.58 -23.80
C GLY A 14 -23.25 -14.22 -22.42
N VAL A 15 -22.27 -14.06 -21.50
CA VAL A 15 -22.33 -14.68 -20.17
C VAL A 15 -23.46 -14.04 -19.36
N PRO A 16 -24.47 -14.82 -18.93
CA PRO A 16 -25.53 -14.32 -18.07
C PRO A 16 -24.91 -13.82 -16.75
N ASN A 17 -25.40 -12.66 -16.27
CA ASN A 17 -24.93 -12.07 -15.01
C ASN A 17 -23.42 -11.66 -14.97
N ALA A 18 -22.87 -11.20 -16.11
CA ALA A 18 -21.48 -10.72 -16.20
C ALA A 18 -21.09 -9.73 -15.07
N GLU A 19 -22.04 -8.93 -14.56
CA GLU A 19 -21.82 -8.02 -13.43
C GLU A 19 -21.57 -8.75 -12.10
N GLN A 20 -22.19 -9.89 -11.88
CA GLN A 20 -21.95 -10.69 -10.67
C GLN A 20 -20.63 -11.45 -10.78
N VAL A 21 -20.36 -12.00 -11.96
CA VAL A 21 -19.12 -12.71 -12.25
C VAL A 21 -17.91 -11.81 -12.05
N ILE A 22 -17.92 -10.57 -12.58
CA ILE A 22 -16.81 -9.63 -12.44
C ILE A 22 -16.55 -9.21 -10.97
N LYS A 23 -17.58 -9.19 -10.13
CA LYS A 23 -17.40 -8.88 -8.69
C LYS A 23 -16.71 -10.01 -7.93
N GLN A 24 -16.77 -11.23 -8.42
CA GLN A 24 -16.13 -12.40 -7.82
C GLN A 24 -14.74 -12.68 -8.39
N MET A 25 -14.31 -11.93 -9.42
CA MET A 25 -13.00 -12.11 -10.02
C MET A 25 -11.87 -11.77 -9.02
N PRO A 26 -10.80 -12.58 -8.99
CA PRO A 26 -9.68 -12.35 -8.07
C PRO A 26 -8.89 -11.11 -8.49
N THR A 27 -8.99 -10.06 -7.69
CA THR A 27 -8.22 -8.83 -7.87
C THR A 27 -6.82 -8.93 -7.30
N TYR A 28 -6.61 -9.86 -6.37
CA TYR A 28 -5.31 -10.13 -5.76
C TYR A 28 -4.44 -11.03 -6.65
N TRP A 29 -3.19 -10.66 -6.83
CA TRP A 29 -2.21 -11.41 -7.64
C TRP A 29 -0.99 -11.91 -6.84
N GLY A 30 -1.01 -11.76 -5.53
CA GLY A 30 0.04 -12.27 -4.66
C GLY A 30 0.00 -13.80 -4.51
N PRO A 31 1.05 -14.38 -3.94
CA PRO A 31 1.20 -15.84 -3.83
C PRO A 31 0.40 -16.47 -2.67
N GLN A 32 -0.30 -15.69 -1.87
CA GLN A 32 -1.11 -16.20 -0.77
C GLN A 32 -2.53 -16.49 -1.26
N ALA A 33 -2.92 -17.76 -1.18
CA ALA A 33 -4.30 -18.15 -1.44
C ALA A 33 -5.23 -17.63 -0.32
N PHE A 34 -6.47 -17.33 -0.67
CA PHE A 34 -7.55 -16.97 0.27
C PHE A 34 -7.33 -15.66 1.07
N THR A 35 -6.48 -14.75 0.59
CA THR A 35 -6.32 -13.43 1.21
C THR A 35 -7.10 -12.37 0.45
N ALA A 36 -7.69 -11.42 1.19
CA ALA A 36 -8.43 -10.30 0.62
C ALA A 36 -7.53 -9.20 0.02
N GLY A 37 -6.23 -9.41 -0.01
CA GLY A 37 -5.24 -8.43 -0.46
C GLY A 37 -4.59 -7.64 0.68
N PRO A 38 -3.69 -6.71 0.35
CA PRO A 38 -2.95 -5.92 1.32
C PRO A 38 -3.87 -4.98 2.10
N MET A 39 -3.54 -4.77 3.37
CA MET A 39 -4.25 -3.81 4.20
C MET A 39 -3.90 -2.38 3.76
N TYR A 40 -4.91 -1.58 3.44
CA TYR A 40 -4.74 -0.20 3.05
C TYR A 40 -4.65 0.71 4.29
N MET A 41 -3.51 1.35 4.50
CA MET A 41 -3.28 2.29 5.60
C MET A 41 -3.72 3.73 5.32
N GLY A 42 -4.02 4.04 4.08
CA GLY A 42 -4.34 5.39 3.64
C GLY A 42 -3.11 6.21 3.19
N ALA A 43 -3.24 6.82 2.02
CA ALA A 43 -2.18 7.63 1.43
C ALA A 43 -1.80 8.84 2.31
N ILE A 44 -2.79 9.44 2.96
CA ILE A 44 -2.58 10.57 3.89
C ILE A 44 -1.73 10.14 5.09
N SER A 45 -1.97 8.95 5.66
CA SER A 45 -1.18 8.45 6.79
C SER A 45 0.30 8.28 6.42
N VAL A 46 0.58 7.75 5.24
CA VAL A 46 1.94 7.60 4.72
C VAL A 46 2.58 8.98 4.47
N PHE A 47 1.84 9.89 3.86
CA PHE A 47 2.31 11.27 3.65
C PHE A 47 2.67 11.96 4.98
N LEU A 48 1.80 11.87 5.98
CA LEU A 48 2.03 12.45 7.31
C LEU A 48 3.20 11.76 8.04
N PHE A 49 3.40 10.48 7.85
CA PHE A 49 4.57 9.77 8.36
C PHE A 49 5.86 10.33 7.77
N VAL A 50 5.93 10.48 6.44
CA VAL A 50 7.09 11.06 5.76
C VAL A 50 7.30 12.51 6.18
N LEU A 51 6.22 13.30 6.30
CA LEU A 51 6.28 14.66 6.82
C LEU A 51 6.90 14.68 8.22
N GLY A 52 6.46 13.79 9.11
CA GLY A 52 7.01 13.64 10.45
C GLY A 52 8.50 13.33 10.47
N LEU A 53 8.96 12.42 9.60
CA LEU A 53 10.39 12.10 9.46
C LEU A 53 11.24 13.33 9.08
N VAL A 54 10.69 14.21 8.24
CA VAL A 54 11.39 15.41 7.76
C VAL A 54 11.35 16.56 8.75
N VAL A 55 10.16 16.83 9.33
CA VAL A 55 9.89 18.04 10.09
C VAL A 55 10.29 17.93 11.55
N LEU A 56 10.03 16.77 12.17
CA LEU A 56 10.31 16.55 13.58
C LEU A 56 11.80 16.54 13.89
N GLN A 57 12.13 16.94 15.12
CA GLN A 57 13.48 16.87 15.70
C GLN A 57 13.48 15.97 16.94
N GLY A 58 14.66 15.57 17.35
CA GLY A 58 14.84 14.78 18.56
C GLY A 58 14.79 13.27 18.36
N THR A 59 14.96 12.56 19.43
CA THR A 59 15.15 11.09 19.44
C THR A 59 13.83 10.35 19.19
N THR A 60 12.70 10.91 19.61
CA THR A 60 11.37 10.28 19.52
C THR A 60 11.01 9.87 18.09
N LYS A 61 11.30 10.70 17.08
CA LYS A 61 11.02 10.34 15.70
C LYS A 61 11.78 9.10 15.24
N TRP A 62 13.04 8.96 15.67
CA TRP A 62 13.88 7.82 15.29
C TRP A 62 13.41 6.52 15.92
N TRP A 63 12.93 6.58 17.18
CA TRP A 63 12.29 5.45 17.81
C TRP A 63 11.06 4.99 17.06
N ILE A 64 10.13 5.90 16.75
CA ILE A 64 8.90 5.57 16.01
C ILE A 64 9.25 5.08 14.59
N ALA A 65 10.19 5.74 13.91
CA ALA A 65 10.65 5.33 12.59
C ALA A 65 11.29 3.92 12.63
N GLY A 66 12.12 3.63 13.62
CA GLY A 66 12.74 2.32 13.80
C GLY A 66 11.72 1.21 14.04
N ILE A 67 10.76 1.44 14.93
CA ILE A 67 9.66 0.50 15.19
C ILE A 67 8.81 0.30 13.93
N SER A 68 8.51 1.37 13.19
CA SER A 68 7.74 1.28 11.95
C SER A 68 8.49 0.50 10.87
N LEU A 69 9.80 0.72 10.74
CA LEU A 69 10.65 -0.05 9.82
C LEU A 69 10.68 -1.52 10.21
N LEU A 70 10.88 -1.82 11.51
CA LEU A 70 10.86 -3.19 12.02
C LEU A 70 9.51 -3.86 11.72
N ALA A 71 8.39 -3.16 11.95
CA ALA A 71 7.05 -3.67 11.66
C ALA A 71 6.86 -3.98 10.17
N LEU A 72 7.37 -3.13 9.28
CA LEU A 72 7.35 -3.37 7.83
C LEU A 72 8.20 -4.59 7.45
N LEU A 73 9.40 -4.72 8.00
CA LEU A 73 10.30 -5.86 7.72
C LEU A 73 9.70 -7.18 8.20
N LEU A 74 9.08 -7.20 9.38
CA LEU A 74 8.36 -8.37 9.89
C LEU A 74 7.09 -8.65 9.07
N GLY A 75 6.41 -7.63 8.58
CA GLY A 75 5.27 -7.74 7.69
C GLY A 75 5.61 -8.36 6.32
N TRP A 76 6.87 -8.25 5.87
CA TRP A 76 7.34 -8.91 4.65
C TRP A 76 7.39 -10.45 4.76
N GLY A 77 7.35 -10.99 5.97
CA GLY A 77 7.21 -12.42 6.26
C GLY A 77 8.17 -13.28 5.43
N LYS A 78 7.64 -14.06 4.50
CA LYS A 78 8.43 -15.01 3.68
C LYS A 78 9.51 -14.35 2.80
N HIS A 79 9.40 -13.08 2.47
CA HIS A 79 10.39 -12.36 1.67
C HIS A 79 11.59 -11.92 2.51
N PHE A 80 11.48 -11.98 3.86
CA PHE A 80 12.55 -11.67 4.79
C PHE A 80 12.60 -12.69 5.93
N MET A 81 12.70 -13.97 5.56
CA MET A 81 12.61 -15.13 6.46
C MET A 81 13.61 -15.09 7.60
N TRP A 82 14.83 -14.60 7.36
CA TRP A 82 15.85 -14.54 8.39
C TRP A 82 15.36 -13.77 9.64
N LEU A 83 14.81 -12.58 9.46
CA LEU A 83 14.29 -11.79 10.56
C LEU A 83 13.04 -12.43 11.17
N SER A 84 12.14 -12.93 10.32
CA SER A 84 10.92 -13.59 10.78
C SER A 84 11.21 -14.84 11.62
N SER A 85 12.20 -15.67 11.23
CA SER A 85 12.62 -16.84 11.99
C SER A 85 13.24 -16.44 13.33
N LEU A 86 14.11 -15.44 13.34
CA LEU A 86 14.73 -14.95 14.57
C LEU A 86 13.66 -14.50 15.59
N PHE A 87 12.63 -13.76 15.13
CA PHE A 87 11.54 -13.35 16.01
C PHE A 87 10.66 -14.54 16.42
N PHE A 88 10.45 -15.50 15.55
CA PHE A 88 9.64 -16.68 15.83
C PHE A 88 10.28 -17.59 16.90
N ASP A 89 11.61 -17.72 16.85
CA ASP A 89 12.36 -18.60 17.74
C ASP A 89 12.69 -17.96 19.09
N TYR A 90 12.97 -16.66 19.11
CA TYR A 90 13.50 -16.00 20.30
C TYR A 90 12.53 -15.03 21.00
N VAL A 91 11.49 -14.53 20.31
CA VAL A 91 10.55 -13.59 20.93
C VAL A 91 9.32 -14.33 21.47
N PRO A 92 9.12 -14.33 22.80
CA PRO A 92 7.97 -14.99 23.41
C PRO A 92 6.66 -14.48 22.82
N LEU A 93 5.73 -15.41 22.57
CA LEU A 93 4.38 -15.12 22.05
C LEU A 93 4.31 -14.63 20.60
N TYR A 94 5.42 -14.31 19.93
CA TYR A 94 5.40 -13.85 18.54
C TYR A 94 4.68 -14.85 17.60
N ASN A 95 4.82 -16.15 17.86
CA ASN A 95 4.15 -17.22 17.13
C ASN A 95 2.61 -17.23 17.30
N LYS A 96 2.08 -16.57 18.33
CA LYS A 96 0.64 -16.44 18.62
C LYS A 96 0.02 -15.17 18.01
N PHE A 97 0.82 -14.12 17.86
CA PHE A 97 0.36 -12.80 17.41
C PHE A 97 0.91 -12.48 16.00
N ARG A 98 0.32 -13.06 14.98
CA ARG A 98 0.65 -12.78 13.57
C ARG A 98 -0.14 -11.60 13.02
N VAL A 99 -0.26 -10.53 13.78
CA VAL A 99 -1.15 -9.45 13.39
C VAL A 99 -0.38 -8.30 12.73
N PRO A 100 -0.80 -7.84 11.54
CA PRO A 100 -0.26 -6.65 10.86
C PRO A 100 -0.49 -5.35 11.63
N SER A 101 -1.11 -5.39 12.81
CA SER A 101 -1.37 -4.22 13.67
C SER A 101 -0.10 -3.44 14.07
N MET A 102 1.09 -4.06 14.00
CA MET A 102 2.36 -3.35 14.16
C MET A 102 2.54 -2.19 13.17
N ILE A 103 1.92 -2.28 12.00
CA ILE A 103 1.94 -1.23 10.98
C ILE A 103 1.22 0.05 11.43
N LEU A 104 0.34 -0.03 12.44
CA LEU A 104 -0.32 1.13 13.04
C LEU A 104 0.65 2.13 13.68
N THR A 105 1.93 1.77 13.90
CA THR A 105 2.96 2.72 14.34
C THR A 105 3.24 3.81 13.29
N ILE A 106 2.99 3.55 12.00
CA ILE A 106 3.18 4.53 10.93
C ILE A 106 2.27 5.76 11.10
N PRO A 107 0.93 5.61 11.31
CA PRO A 107 0.07 6.75 11.60
C PRO A 107 0.48 7.53 12.85
N LEU A 108 1.03 6.87 13.87
CA LEU A 108 1.43 7.55 15.10
C LEU A 108 2.44 8.69 14.87
N LEU A 109 3.45 8.47 14.02
CA LEU A 109 4.40 9.53 13.69
C LEU A 109 3.71 10.68 12.94
N GLY A 110 2.75 10.36 12.08
CA GLY A 110 1.93 11.36 11.40
C GLY A 110 1.15 12.24 12.37
N PHE A 111 0.40 11.65 13.28
CA PHE A 111 -0.34 12.40 14.32
C PHE A 111 0.58 13.19 15.25
N TYR A 112 1.71 12.62 15.64
CA TYR A 112 2.69 13.34 16.44
C TYR A 112 3.26 14.55 15.69
N SER A 113 3.52 14.44 14.39
CA SER A 113 3.98 15.58 13.58
C SER A 113 2.94 16.69 13.50
N LEU A 114 1.67 16.35 13.28
CA LEU A 114 0.57 17.33 13.29
C LEU A 114 0.47 18.04 14.64
N HIS A 115 0.49 17.30 15.74
CA HIS A 115 0.47 17.87 17.08
C HIS A 115 1.61 18.89 17.29
N GLN A 116 2.82 18.57 16.87
CA GLN A 116 3.97 19.47 16.98
C GLN A 116 3.85 20.72 16.10
N ILE A 117 3.30 20.56 14.90
CA ILE A 117 3.06 21.68 13.95
C ILE A 117 1.99 22.61 14.52
N PHE A 118 0.84 22.08 14.95
CA PHE A 118 -0.26 22.89 15.50
C PHE A 118 0.06 23.51 16.87
N SER A 119 1.04 22.99 17.59
CA SER A 119 1.52 23.56 18.84
C SER A 119 2.59 24.66 18.65
N ASP A 120 2.80 25.12 17.42
CA ASP A 120 3.82 26.13 17.04
C ASP A 120 5.25 25.83 17.54
N LYS A 121 5.54 24.57 17.79
CA LYS A 121 6.86 24.09 18.25
C LYS A 121 7.90 23.97 17.13
N ILE A 122 7.46 24.17 15.88
CA ILE A 122 8.29 24.02 14.70
C ILE A 122 8.17 25.29 13.83
N GLU A 123 9.32 25.80 13.42
CA GLU A 123 9.38 26.96 12.54
C GLU A 123 8.57 26.76 11.26
N LYS A 124 7.72 27.73 10.88
CA LYS A 124 6.90 27.69 9.66
C LYS A 124 7.72 27.41 8.39
N LYS A 125 8.93 27.96 8.32
CA LYS A 125 9.86 27.74 7.19
C LYS A 125 10.24 26.27 7.02
N ARG A 126 10.44 25.58 8.15
CA ARG A 126 10.76 24.15 8.19
C ARG A 126 9.55 23.29 7.82
N VAL A 127 8.36 23.67 8.27
CA VAL A 127 7.11 22.99 7.93
C VAL A 127 6.87 23.05 6.41
N ILE A 128 6.99 24.23 5.81
CA ILE A 128 6.80 24.43 4.36
C ILE A 128 7.82 23.61 3.55
N LYS A 129 9.09 23.60 3.96
CA LYS A 129 10.13 22.78 3.32
C LYS A 129 9.81 21.28 3.47
N GLY A 130 9.36 20.89 4.66
CA GLY A 130 8.95 19.50 4.94
C GLY A 130 7.77 19.05 4.11
N LEU A 131 6.73 19.89 3.98
CA LEU A 131 5.56 19.62 3.13
C LEU A 131 5.97 19.40 1.67
N LYS A 132 6.79 20.29 1.11
CA LYS A 132 7.28 20.16 -0.27
C LYS A 132 8.07 18.85 -0.48
N LEU A 133 8.93 18.49 0.48
CA LEU A 133 9.73 17.27 0.39
C LEU A 133 8.87 16.02 0.56
N ALA A 134 7.98 16.00 1.55
CA ALA A 134 7.06 14.89 1.77
C ALA A 134 6.13 14.68 0.56
N LEU A 135 5.60 15.78 0.00
CA LEU A 135 4.79 15.75 -1.22
C LEU A 135 5.60 15.23 -2.42
N GLY A 136 6.83 15.67 -2.57
CA GLY A 136 7.73 15.21 -3.64
C GLY A 136 8.01 13.70 -3.55
N ILE A 137 8.26 13.19 -2.34
CA ILE A 137 8.53 11.77 -2.11
C ILE A 137 7.27 10.93 -2.33
N THR A 138 6.20 11.20 -1.58
CA THR A 138 4.99 10.36 -1.60
C THR A 138 4.18 10.56 -2.88
N GLY A 139 4.02 11.80 -3.34
CA GLY A 139 3.36 12.13 -4.58
C GLY A 139 4.13 11.63 -5.80
N GLY A 140 5.46 11.75 -5.79
CA GLY A 140 6.33 11.21 -6.81
C GLY A 140 6.23 9.70 -6.93
N PHE A 141 6.16 8.99 -5.79
CA PHE A 141 5.94 7.55 -5.76
C PHE A 141 4.57 7.15 -6.35
N CYS A 142 3.52 7.86 -5.97
CA CYS A 142 2.19 7.65 -6.55
C CYS A 142 2.17 7.93 -8.06
N LEU A 143 2.81 9.01 -8.50
CA LEU A 143 2.90 9.38 -9.90
C LEU A 143 3.68 8.32 -10.71
N LEU A 144 4.78 7.80 -10.15
CA LEU A 144 5.56 6.73 -10.77
C LEU A 144 4.68 5.51 -11.10
N PHE A 145 3.90 5.01 -10.13
CA PHE A 145 3.02 3.87 -10.35
C PHE A 145 1.77 4.19 -11.17
N ALA A 146 1.31 5.44 -11.18
CA ALA A 146 0.24 5.88 -12.07
C ALA A 146 0.67 5.88 -13.54
N LEU A 147 1.93 6.27 -13.82
CA LEU A 147 2.48 6.32 -15.18
C LEU A 147 3.06 4.97 -15.62
N LEU A 148 3.78 4.30 -14.75
CA LEU A 148 4.51 3.06 -15.01
C LEU A 148 4.07 1.93 -14.06
N PRO A 149 2.81 1.47 -14.14
CA PRO A 149 2.31 0.42 -13.25
C PRO A 149 3.05 -0.92 -13.42
N SER A 150 3.64 -1.18 -14.57
CA SER A 150 4.45 -2.39 -14.85
C SER A 150 5.64 -2.57 -13.91
N LEU A 151 6.11 -1.50 -13.26
CA LEU A 151 7.15 -1.60 -12.24
C LEU A 151 6.71 -2.40 -10.99
N ALA A 152 5.40 -2.55 -10.77
CA ALA A 152 4.88 -3.35 -9.65
C ALA A 152 4.89 -4.87 -9.92
N GLY A 153 5.33 -5.31 -11.10
CA GLY A 153 5.46 -6.73 -11.44
C GLY A 153 4.58 -7.17 -12.61
N SER A 154 4.45 -8.49 -12.79
CA SER A 154 3.74 -9.11 -13.90
C SER A 154 2.21 -9.09 -13.78
N PHE A 155 1.67 -8.77 -12.62
CA PHE A 155 0.23 -8.84 -12.31
C PHE A 155 -0.41 -10.23 -12.49
N THR A 156 0.40 -11.29 -12.59
CA THR A 156 -0.03 -12.68 -12.70
C THR A 156 0.06 -13.40 -11.36
N SER A 157 -0.82 -14.35 -11.13
CA SER A 157 -0.82 -15.20 -9.94
C SER A 157 -0.70 -16.68 -10.36
N PRO A 158 -0.04 -17.53 -9.57
CA PRO A 158 -0.07 -18.98 -9.79
C PRO A 158 -1.50 -19.56 -9.85
N ALA A 159 -2.45 -18.93 -9.16
CA ALA A 159 -3.85 -19.32 -9.19
C ALA A 159 -4.54 -19.01 -10.54
N ASP A 160 -3.97 -18.13 -11.35
CA ASP A 160 -4.57 -17.73 -12.62
C ASP A 160 -4.56 -18.89 -13.63
N SER A 161 -3.66 -19.88 -13.48
CA SER A 161 -3.60 -21.07 -14.32
C SER A 161 -4.88 -21.94 -14.27
N GLN A 162 -5.74 -21.73 -13.27
CA GLN A 162 -7.02 -22.42 -13.13
C GLN A 162 -8.14 -21.79 -14.00
N PHE A 163 -7.89 -20.61 -14.56
CA PHE A 163 -8.86 -19.90 -15.38
C PHE A 163 -8.67 -20.18 -16.87
N PRO A 164 -9.72 -20.00 -17.68
CA PRO A 164 -9.61 -20.09 -19.14
C PRO A 164 -8.60 -19.08 -19.71
N ASP A 165 -7.98 -19.41 -20.85
CA ASP A 165 -6.89 -18.62 -21.45
C ASP A 165 -7.27 -17.15 -21.70
N TRP A 166 -8.50 -16.90 -22.14
CA TRP A 166 -9.00 -15.54 -22.36
C TRP A 166 -9.03 -14.71 -21.05
N LEU A 167 -9.28 -15.35 -19.91
CA LEU A 167 -9.31 -14.69 -18.62
C LEU A 167 -7.90 -14.47 -18.09
N GLN A 168 -7.00 -15.42 -18.31
CA GLN A 168 -5.60 -15.29 -17.94
C GLN A 168 -4.92 -14.10 -18.63
N GLN A 169 -5.34 -13.76 -19.86
CA GLN A 169 -4.84 -12.60 -20.60
C GLN A 169 -5.47 -11.28 -20.13
N ALA A 170 -6.75 -11.29 -19.76
CA ALA A 170 -7.48 -10.08 -19.39
C ALA A 170 -7.21 -9.62 -17.95
N LEU A 171 -7.00 -10.55 -17.01
CA LEU A 171 -6.80 -10.23 -15.58
C LEU A 171 -5.59 -9.34 -15.31
N PRO A 172 -4.40 -9.56 -15.90
CA PRO A 172 -3.24 -8.70 -15.65
C PRO A 172 -3.49 -7.25 -16.09
N GLU A 173 -4.16 -7.03 -17.21
CA GLU A 173 -4.49 -5.69 -17.68
C GLU A 173 -5.48 -4.97 -16.76
N ASP A 174 -6.50 -5.67 -16.27
CA ASP A 174 -7.45 -5.11 -15.31
C ASP A 174 -6.77 -4.78 -13.96
N ARG A 175 -5.89 -5.65 -13.44
CA ARG A 175 -5.12 -5.43 -12.22
C ARG A 175 -4.18 -4.22 -12.38
N GLN A 176 -3.54 -4.10 -13.54
CA GLN A 176 -2.69 -2.96 -13.86
C GLN A 176 -3.49 -1.65 -13.93
N SER A 177 -4.67 -1.67 -14.55
CA SER A 177 -5.58 -0.52 -14.58
C SER A 177 -6.07 -0.14 -13.18
N MET A 178 -6.34 -1.11 -12.31
CA MET A 178 -6.71 -0.87 -10.92
C MET A 178 -5.57 -0.19 -10.15
N LEU A 179 -4.33 -0.69 -10.25
CA LEU A 179 -3.17 -0.07 -9.60
C LEU A 179 -2.99 1.38 -10.06
N ARG A 180 -3.10 1.64 -11.36
CA ARG A 180 -3.02 3.00 -11.92
C ARG A 180 -4.08 3.92 -11.32
N SER A 181 -5.32 3.44 -11.26
CA SER A 181 -6.45 4.19 -10.69
C SER A 181 -6.25 4.47 -9.19
N ASP A 182 -5.76 3.50 -8.43
CA ASP A 182 -5.52 3.65 -7.00
C ASP A 182 -4.32 4.56 -6.71
N ALA A 183 -3.27 4.48 -7.51
CA ALA A 183 -2.13 5.39 -7.41
C ALA A 183 -2.54 6.85 -7.68
N PHE A 184 -3.37 7.06 -8.71
CA PHE A 184 -3.90 8.40 -9.01
C PHE A 184 -4.83 8.93 -7.91
N ARG A 185 -5.71 8.08 -7.38
CA ARG A 185 -6.57 8.42 -6.24
C ARG A 185 -5.75 8.78 -5.00
N SER A 186 -4.71 8.00 -4.72
CA SER A 186 -3.80 8.25 -3.60
C SER A 186 -3.07 9.59 -3.75
N LEU A 187 -2.64 9.92 -4.97
CA LEU A 187 -2.05 11.23 -5.28
C LEU A 187 -3.03 12.37 -4.99
N LEU A 188 -4.30 12.24 -5.40
CA LEU A 188 -5.32 13.25 -5.12
C LEU A 188 -5.55 13.44 -3.61
N PHE A 189 -5.58 12.35 -2.84
CA PHE A 189 -5.71 12.43 -1.38
C PHE A 189 -4.51 13.10 -0.73
N ILE A 190 -3.29 12.83 -1.20
CA ILE A 190 -2.08 13.49 -0.70
C ILE A 190 -2.12 14.98 -1.01
N LEU A 191 -2.50 15.36 -2.23
CA LEU A 191 -2.64 16.77 -2.62
C LEU A 191 -3.72 17.51 -1.81
N ALA A 192 -4.81 16.84 -1.49
CA ALA A 192 -5.87 17.42 -0.67
C ALA A 192 -5.49 17.52 0.82
N GLY A 193 -4.56 16.71 1.30
CA GLY A 193 -4.09 16.70 2.70
C GLY A 193 -2.83 17.51 2.95
N ALA A 194 -2.19 18.06 1.89
CA ALA A 194 -0.96 18.85 1.97
C ALA A 194 -1.24 20.35 2.01
#